data_8449a6e7199469b0b518e4530425a2f0
#
_entry.id   8449a6e7199469b0b518e4530425a2f0
#
_cell.length_a   1.000
_cell.length_b   1.000
_cell.length_c   1.000
_cell.angle_alpha   90.00
_cell.angle_beta   90.00
_cell.angle_gamma   90.00
#
_symmetry.space_group_name_H-M   'P 1'
#
loop_
_entity.id
_entity.type
_entity.pdbx_description
1 polymer ?
#
loop_
_entity_poly.entity_id
_entity_poly.type
_entity_poly.pdbx_seq_one_letter_code
_entity_poly.pdbx_strand_id
1 'polypeptide(L)'
;MLELEWKGVPLEHSKKWQDIFQLSPPSEGMHLAAACPVCGANSLFRYFALGRAEPREIQGIKVKGSGSYWEWCSRCRSFEHMSVWVPDWWQVDPLKIDHEKLTARPDLLDAAVAAA
;
A
#
# COMPACT_ATOMS: atom_id res chain seq x y z
N MET A 1 13.15 -12.10 -21.77
CA MET A 1 12.69 -12.23 -20.38
C MET A 1 11.31 -11.59 -20.25
N LEU A 2 10.37 -12.33 -19.71
CA LEU A 2 9.02 -11.81 -19.54
C LEU A 2 8.93 -11.06 -18.21
N GLU A 3 8.49 -9.81 -18.29
CA GLU A 3 8.16 -9.06 -17.07
C GLU A 3 6.83 -9.55 -16.52
N LEU A 4 6.75 -9.66 -15.21
CA LEU A 4 5.48 -9.97 -14.55
C LEU A 4 4.58 -8.75 -14.63
N GLU A 5 3.33 -8.96 -15.01
CA GLU A 5 2.34 -7.91 -15.02
C GLU A 5 1.72 -7.74 -13.64
N TRP A 6 1.32 -6.51 -13.34
CA TRP A 6 0.56 -6.23 -12.13
C TRP A 6 -0.81 -6.90 -12.22
N LYS A 7 -1.20 -7.59 -11.15
CA LYS A 7 -2.44 -8.36 -11.10
C LYS A 7 -3.06 -8.27 -9.70
N GLY A 8 -4.36 -8.41 -9.62
CA GLY A 8 -5.05 -8.48 -8.32
C GLY A 8 -4.58 -9.67 -7.52
N VAL A 9 -4.70 -9.57 -6.19
CA VAL A 9 -4.36 -10.67 -5.30
C VAL A 9 -5.28 -11.85 -5.59
N PRO A 10 -4.74 -13.08 -5.82
CA PRO A 10 -5.57 -14.25 -6.04
C PRO A 10 -6.54 -14.48 -4.88
N LEU A 11 -7.78 -14.84 -5.19
CA LEU A 11 -8.84 -15.01 -4.20
C LEU A 11 -8.44 -15.94 -3.05
N GLU A 12 -7.74 -17.01 -3.36
CA GLU A 12 -7.28 -18.01 -2.39
C GLU A 12 -6.30 -17.46 -1.36
N HIS A 13 -5.63 -16.32 -1.67
CA HIS A 13 -4.68 -15.67 -0.78
C HIS A 13 -5.21 -14.38 -0.17
N SER A 14 -6.40 -13.93 -0.55
CA SER A 14 -6.87 -12.60 -0.18
C SER A 14 -7.07 -12.42 1.33
N LYS A 15 -7.53 -13.45 2.04
CA LYS A 15 -7.73 -13.34 3.49
C LYS A 15 -6.42 -13.19 4.23
N LYS A 16 -5.41 -13.99 3.90
CA LYS A 16 -4.08 -13.87 4.52
C LYS A 16 -3.45 -12.52 4.19
N TRP A 17 -3.62 -12.07 2.96
CA TRP A 17 -3.14 -10.77 2.52
C TRP A 17 -3.74 -9.65 3.38
N GLN A 18 -5.07 -9.63 3.51
CA GLN A 18 -5.76 -8.63 4.31
C GLN A 18 -5.33 -8.67 5.77
N ASP A 19 -5.22 -9.86 6.36
CA ASP A 19 -4.81 -10.02 7.75
C ASP A 19 -3.41 -9.44 7.97
N ILE A 20 -2.47 -9.69 7.07
CA ILE A 20 -1.11 -9.15 7.17
C ILE A 20 -1.12 -7.62 7.19
N PHE A 21 -1.81 -7.00 6.25
CA PHE A 21 -1.84 -5.54 6.15
C PHE A 21 -2.61 -4.88 7.28
N GLN A 22 -3.71 -5.49 7.73
CA GLN A 22 -4.50 -4.96 8.85
C GLN A 22 -3.77 -5.05 10.18
N LEU A 23 -2.96 -6.09 10.39
CA LEU A 23 -2.25 -6.31 11.64
C LEU A 23 -0.87 -5.66 11.67
N SER A 24 -0.38 -5.15 10.55
CA SER A 24 0.94 -4.53 10.49
C SER A 24 0.95 -3.19 11.25
N PRO A 25 1.85 -3.03 12.22
CA PRO A 25 1.88 -1.82 13.04
C PRO A 25 2.38 -0.60 12.25
N PRO A 26 2.01 0.61 12.69
CA PRO A 26 2.50 1.84 12.06
C PRO A 26 4.02 1.93 11.97
N SER A 27 4.73 1.35 12.93
CA SER A 27 6.19 1.40 12.98
C SER A 27 6.87 0.71 11.80
N GLU A 28 6.20 -0.18 11.08
CA GLU A 28 6.78 -0.81 9.89
C GLU A 28 6.87 0.15 8.70
N GLY A 29 6.10 1.23 8.70
CA GLY A 29 6.14 2.19 7.59
C GLY A 29 5.62 1.59 6.28
N MET A 30 6.38 1.75 5.19
CA MET A 30 5.99 1.25 3.87
C MET A 30 6.28 -0.23 3.67
N HIS A 31 7.43 -0.71 4.15
CA HIS A 31 7.85 -2.10 3.94
C HIS A 31 7.42 -2.98 5.11
N LEU A 32 6.56 -3.94 4.86
CA LEU A 32 6.06 -4.84 5.89
C LEU A 32 7.05 -5.98 6.16
N ALA A 33 7.11 -6.39 7.43
CA ALA A 33 8.02 -7.47 7.85
C ALA A 33 7.55 -8.85 7.37
N ALA A 34 6.25 -9.04 7.16
CA ALA A 34 5.69 -10.34 6.81
C ALA A 34 6.04 -10.76 5.39
N ALA A 35 6.12 -12.07 5.17
CA ALA A 35 6.30 -12.63 3.83
C ALA A 35 5.00 -12.57 3.02
N CYS A 36 5.13 -12.37 1.72
CA CYS A 36 3.98 -12.39 0.81
C CYS A 36 3.30 -13.75 0.80
N PRO A 37 1.98 -13.84 1.04
CA PRO A 37 1.28 -15.13 1.02
C PRO A 37 1.21 -15.76 -0.38
N VAL A 38 1.44 -14.97 -1.43
CA VAL A 38 1.38 -15.47 -2.81
C VAL A 38 2.71 -16.09 -3.25
N CYS A 39 3.84 -15.42 -3.00
CA CYS A 39 5.14 -15.87 -3.50
C CYS A 39 6.17 -16.17 -2.39
N GLY A 40 5.88 -15.86 -1.14
CA GLY A 40 6.78 -16.13 -0.01
C GLY A 40 7.89 -15.12 0.20
N ALA A 41 8.05 -14.14 -0.68
CA ALA A 41 9.13 -13.15 -0.57
C ALA A 41 8.81 -12.07 0.47
N ASN A 42 9.83 -11.53 1.13
CA ASN A 42 9.69 -10.39 2.03
C ASN A 42 9.72 -9.09 1.23
N SER A 43 8.66 -8.85 0.47
CA SER A 43 8.58 -7.73 -0.48
C SER A 43 7.20 -7.10 -0.52
N LEU A 44 6.49 -7.06 0.62
CA LEU A 44 5.21 -6.41 0.75
C LEU A 44 5.37 -4.94 1.12
N PHE A 45 4.68 -4.08 0.40
CA PHE A 45 4.71 -2.63 0.59
C PHE A 45 3.30 -2.06 0.68
N ARG A 46 3.19 -0.91 1.34
CA ARG A 46 1.95 -0.14 1.40
C ARG A 46 2.24 1.34 1.20
N TYR A 47 1.25 2.06 0.68
CA TYR A 47 1.35 3.49 0.47
C TYR A 47 -0.02 4.14 0.53
N PHE A 48 -0.09 5.28 1.22
CA PHE A 48 -1.29 6.12 1.23
C PHE A 48 -0.99 7.42 0.50
N ALA A 49 -1.90 7.87 -0.34
CA ALA A 49 -1.84 9.19 -0.96
C ALA A 49 -3.01 10.02 -0.43
N LEU A 50 -2.71 11.11 0.26
CA LEU A 50 -3.74 12.01 0.78
C LEU A 50 -4.32 12.83 -0.36
N GLY A 51 -5.61 12.63 -0.63
CA GLY A 51 -6.31 13.38 -1.67
C GLY A 51 -6.95 14.67 -1.14
N ARG A 52 -7.59 14.58 0.02
CA ARG A 52 -8.25 15.72 0.64
C ARG A 52 -7.96 15.75 2.13
N ALA A 53 -7.37 16.83 2.60
CA ALA A 53 -7.11 17.02 4.02
C ALA A 53 -8.44 17.27 4.75
N GLU A 54 -8.80 16.39 5.66
CA GLU A 54 -10.02 16.47 6.45
C GLU A 54 -9.79 15.74 7.77
N PRO A 55 -9.04 16.36 8.71
CA PRO A 55 -8.74 15.71 9.97
C PRO A 55 -10.02 15.39 10.75
N ARG A 56 -10.14 14.14 11.19
CA ARG A 56 -11.26 13.70 12.03
C ARG A 56 -10.90 12.44 12.78
N GLU A 57 -11.80 12.02 13.65
CA GLU A 57 -11.69 10.77 14.39
C GLU A 57 -12.86 9.89 13.98
N ILE A 58 -12.54 8.67 13.54
CA ILE A 58 -13.55 7.70 13.07
C ILE A 58 -13.37 6.44 13.91
N GLN A 59 -14.39 6.10 14.70
CA GLN A 59 -14.38 4.92 15.59
C GLN A 59 -13.11 4.84 16.44
N GLY A 60 -12.69 5.97 17.00
CA GLY A 60 -11.51 6.04 17.86
C GLY A 60 -10.18 6.16 17.11
N ILE A 61 -10.20 6.15 15.79
CA ILE A 61 -8.99 6.24 14.97
C ILE A 61 -8.86 7.65 14.38
N LYS A 62 -7.71 8.28 14.62
CA LYS A 62 -7.43 9.60 14.06
C LYS A 62 -6.95 9.47 12.62
N VAL A 63 -7.52 10.29 11.73
CA VAL A 63 -7.17 10.30 10.31
C VAL A 63 -6.86 11.72 9.85
N LYS A 64 -6.05 11.83 8.80
CA LYS A 64 -5.67 13.12 8.18
C LYS A 64 -6.68 13.61 7.17
N GLY A 65 -7.41 12.68 6.55
CA GLY A 65 -8.34 12.98 5.49
C GLY A 65 -8.61 11.75 4.63
N SER A 66 -9.22 11.98 3.49
CA SER A 66 -9.52 10.91 2.54
C SER A 66 -8.45 10.81 1.46
N GLY A 67 -8.28 9.63 0.90
CA GLY A 67 -7.30 9.42 -0.15
C GLY A 67 -7.35 8.02 -0.72
N SER A 68 -6.23 7.60 -1.27
CA SER A 68 -6.07 6.29 -1.91
C SER A 68 -5.02 5.47 -1.18
N TYR A 69 -5.14 4.15 -1.29
CA TYR A 69 -4.27 3.22 -0.60
C TYR A 69 -3.90 2.07 -1.54
N TRP A 70 -2.61 1.74 -1.56
CA TRP A 70 -2.07 0.62 -2.33
C TRP A 70 -1.37 -0.35 -1.41
N GLU A 71 -1.58 -1.63 -1.69
CA GLU A 71 -0.86 -2.75 -1.09
C GLU A 71 -0.28 -3.56 -2.23
N TRP A 72 1.01 -3.91 -2.17
CA TRP A 72 1.59 -4.69 -3.27
C TRP A 72 2.80 -5.51 -2.83
N CYS A 73 3.08 -6.54 -3.63
CA CYS A 73 4.32 -7.29 -3.55
C CYS A 73 5.20 -6.91 -4.75
N SER A 74 6.39 -6.41 -4.48
CA SER A 74 7.31 -5.99 -5.54
C SER A 74 7.84 -7.17 -6.36
N ARG A 75 7.79 -8.39 -5.82
CA ARG A 75 8.30 -9.57 -6.51
C ARG A 75 7.28 -10.23 -7.43
N CYS A 76 6.12 -10.63 -6.90
CA CYS A 76 5.11 -11.30 -7.71
C CYS A 76 4.11 -10.35 -8.37
N ARG A 77 4.16 -9.07 -8.00
CA ARG A 77 3.31 -8.01 -8.55
C ARG A 77 1.81 -8.19 -8.32
N SER A 78 1.47 -8.87 -7.23
CA SER A 78 0.09 -8.88 -6.74
C SER A 78 -0.17 -7.57 -6.01
N PHE A 79 -1.36 -6.99 -6.20
CA PHE A 79 -1.68 -5.71 -5.56
C PHE A 79 -3.16 -5.55 -5.29
N GLU A 80 -3.47 -4.59 -4.42
CA GLU A 80 -4.82 -4.08 -4.22
C GLU A 80 -4.75 -2.55 -4.12
N HIS A 81 -5.79 -1.89 -4.59
CA HIS A 81 -5.95 -0.44 -4.53
C HIS A 81 -7.36 -0.11 -4.07
N MET A 82 -7.50 0.85 -3.17
CA MET A 82 -8.80 1.21 -2.63
C MET A 82 -8.82 2.67 -2.14
N SER A 83 -10.02 3.22 -2.02
CA SER A 83 -10.23 4.52 -1.38
C SER A 83 -10.33 4.30 0.12
N VAL A 84 -9.66 5.15 0.89
CA VAL A 84 -9.55 4.98 2.35
C VAL A 84 -9.53 6.33 3.07
N TRP A 85 -9.67 6.26 4.40
CA TRP A 85 -9.25 7.35 5.28
C TRP A 85 -7.76 7.17 5.55
N VAL A 86 -6.96 8.21 5.27
CA VAL A 86 -5.51 8.16 5.50
C VAL A 86 -5.25 8.32 6.99
N PRO A 87 -4.57 7.36 7.63
CA PRO A 87 -4.35 7.41 9.07
C PRO A 87 -3.39 8.54 9.47
N ASP A 88 -3.59 9.06 10.67
CA ASP A 88 -2.79 10.18 11.19
C ASP A 88 -1.29 9.84 11.30
N TRP A 89 -0.96 8.58 11.52
CA TRP A 89 0.44 8.15 11.67
C TRP A 89 1.19 8.09 10.34
N TRP A 90 0.52 8.17 9.19
CA TRP A 90 1.19 8.11 7.90
C TRP A 90 1.94 9.39 7.58
N GLN A 91 3.20 9.28 7.19
CA GLN A 91 3.98 10.43 6.73
C GLN A 91 3.49 10.84 5.34
N VAL A 92 3.07 12.09 5.21
CA VAL A 92 2.54 12.57 3.93
C VAL A 92 3.62 12.56 2.87
N ASP A 93 3.32 11.90 1.75
CA ASP A 93 4.13 11.87 0.53
C ASP A 93 5.62 11.51 0.77
N PRO A 94 5.91 10.37 1.44
CA PRO A 94 7.31 10.01 1.72
C PRO A 94 8.13 9.73 0.47
N LEU A 95 7.51 9.40 -0.66
CA LEU A 95 8.21 9.16 -1.93
C LEU A 95 8.23 10.38 -2.85
N LYS A 96 7.52 11.45 -2.48
CA LYS A 96 7.47 12.71 -3.25
C LYS A 96 7.03 12.52 -4.71
N ILE A 97 6.00 11.68 -4.88
CA ILE A 97 5.42 11.42 -6.19
C ILE A 97 4.23 12.35 -6.42
N ASP A 98 4.12 12.88 -7.65
CA ASP A 98 2.95 13.63 -8.07
C ASP A 98 1.73 12.71 -8.05
N HIS A 99 0.78 12.98 -7.15
CA HIS A 99 -0.40 12.14 -6.98
C HIS A 99 -1.27 12.04 -8.25
N GLU A 100 -1.23 13.05 -9.11
CA GLU A 100 -1.99 13.03 -10.36
C GLU A 100 -1.49 11.95 -11.33
N LYS A 101 -0.26 11.51 -11.18
CA LYS A 101 0.33 10.46 -12.01
C LYS A 101 0.03 9.07 -11.51
N LEU A 102 -0.46 8.93 -10.29
CA LEU A 102 -0.74 7.62 -9.70
C LEU A 102 -2.01 7.02 -10.31
N THR A 103 -1.95 5.73 -10.59
CA THR A 103 -3.08 4.96 -11.10
C THR A 103 -3.40 3.82 -10.14
N ALA A 104 -4.40 3.00 -10.46
CA ALA A 104 -4.74 1.85 -9.63
C ALA A 104 -3.57 0.86 -9.51
N ARG A 105 -2.72 0.76 -10.52
CA ARG A 105 -1.53 -0.10 -10.45
C ARG A 105 -0.40 0.63 -9.73
N PRO A 106 0.33 -0.06 -8.82
CA PRO A 106 1.38 0.56 -8.03
C PRO A 106 2.74 0.62 -8.73
N ASP A 107 2.79 0.63 -10.05
CA ASP A 107 4.03 0.59 -10.82
C ASP A 107 4.96 1.77 -10.53
N LEU A 108 4.43 2.99 -10.46
CA LEU A 108 5.22 4.17 -10.12
C LEU A 108 5.71 4.13 -8.67
N LEU A 109 4.86 3.65 -7.77
CA LEU A 109 5.23 3.51 -6.35
C LEU A 109 6.34 2.49 -6.17
N ASP A 110 6.22 1.35 -6.84
CA ASP A 110 7.22 0.30 -6.77
C ASP A 110 8.57 0.77 -7.33
N ALA A 111 8.55 1.47 -8.45
CA ALA A 111 9.76 2.02 -9.05
C ALA A 111 10.42 3.05 -8.12
N ALA A 112 9.63 3.89 -7.45
CA ALA A 112 10.15 4.90 -6.52
C ALA A 112 10.77 4.25 -5.27
N VAL A 113 10.15 3.19 -4.75
CA VAL A 113 10.71 2.44 -3.62
C VAL A 113 12.04 1.79 -4.01
N ALA A 114 12.13 1.21 -5.19
CA ALA A 114 13.36 0.58 -5.67
C ALA A 114 14.49 1.58 -5.90
N ALA A 115 14.15 2.84 -6.20
CA ALA A 115 15.13 3.91 -6.44
C ALA A 115 15.57 4.62 -5.17
N ALA A 116 14.86 4.40 -4.06
CA ALA A 116 15.14 5.11 -2.80
C ALA A 116 16.37 4.55 -2.06
#